data_172dccca9881c828a8c595b54b692b40
#
_entry.id   172dccca9881c828a8c595b54b692b40
#
_cell.length_a   1.000
_cell.length_b   1.000
_cell.length_c   1.000
_cell.angle_alpha   90.00
_cell.angle_beta   90.00
_cell.angle_gamma   90.00
#
_symmetry.space_group_name_H-M   'P 1'
#
loop_
_entity.id
_entity.type
_entity.pdbx_description
1 polymer ?
#
loop_
_entity_poly.entity_id
_entity_poly.type
_entity_poly.pdbx_seq_one_letter_code
_entity_poly.pdbx_strand_id
1 'polypeptide(L)'
;MNAAHTKATRADWLRAALDVFTSSGVEHVKVQPLAAQLGVGRASFYWYFTDRAALLDELQQVWAGTNTASILDRSARPADTITAAVLGLFECWSDPSLFDPKLDTAMRDWARTDSQVAAVVTAADERRLEALTHMFHRHRFAAGEAQVRARIVYYNQVGYYALGIRETMQTRLGF
;
A
#
# COMPACT_ATOMS: atom_id res chain seq x y z
N MET A 1 -1.41 -35.03 26.10
CA MET A 1 -1.97 -34.46 24.88
C MET A 1 -0.89 -33.59 24.23
N ASN A 2 -0.25 -34.10 23.18
CA ASN A 2 0.76 -33.35 22.42
C ASN A 2 0.03 -32.27 21.62
N ALA A 3 0.19 -31.00 22.01
CA ALA A 3 -0.17 -29.89 21.15
C ALA A 3 0.72 -30.00 19.91
N ALA A 4 0.11 -30.27 18.75
CA ALA A 4 0.80 -30.21 17.48
C ALA A 4 1.47 -28.83 17.39
N HIS A 5 2.79 -28.80 17.39
CA HIS A 5 3.56 -27.59 17.17
C HIS A 5 3.23 -27.13 15.75
N THR A 6 2.26 -26.23 15.61
CA THR A 6 1.89 -25.67 14.32
C THR A 6 3.09 -24.86 13.85
N LYS A 7 3.78 -25.38 12.84
CA LYS A 7 4.97 -24.75 12.27
C LYS A 7 4.50 -23.48 11.55
N ALA A 8 4.91 -22.29 12.03
CA ALA A 8 4.60 -21.05 11.33
C ALA A 8 5.18 -21.09 9.91
N THR A 9 4.38 -20.70 8.94
CA THR A 9 4.75 -20.61 7.53
C THR A 9 5.39 -19.24 7.21
N ARG A 10 6.00 -19.10 6.05
CA ARG A 10 6.49 -17.80 5.56
C ARG A 10 5.38 -16.75 5.53
N ALA A 11 4.19 -17.14 5.10
CA ALA A 11 3.02 -16.26 5.06
C ALA A 11 2.57 -15.81 6.46
N ASP A 12 2.70 -16.65 7.48
CA ASP A 12 2.36 -16.29 8.86
C ASP A 12 3.33 -15.25 9.41
N TRP A 13 4.64 -15.40 9.13
CA TRP A 13 5.64 -14.41 9.49
C TRP A 13 5.38 -13.06 8.82
N LEU A 14 5.08 -13.08 7.51
CA LEU A 14 4.81 -11.86 6.75
C LEU A 14 3.53 -11.17 7.24
N ARG A 15 2.47 -11.92 7.51
CA ARG A 15 1.22 -11.38 8.07
C ARG A 15 1.43 -10.74 9.43
N ALA A 16 2.10 -11.43 10.36
CA ALA A 16 2.42 -10.88 11.67
C ALA A 16 3.28 -9.62 11.57
N ALA A 17 4.22 -9.58 10.63
CA ALA A 17 5.04 -8.39 10.38
C ALA A 17 4.22 -7.23 9.80
N LEU A 18 3.30 -7.48 8.86
CA LEU A 18 2.37 -6.48 8.31
C LEU A 18 1.47 -5.88 9.40
N ASP A 19 0.91 -6.73 10.28
CA ASP A 19 0.06 -6.29 11.40
C ASP A 19 0.82 -5.36 12.35
N VAL A 20 2.05 -5.71 12.72
CA VAL A 20 2.91 -4.87 13.58
C VAL A 20 3.33 -3.60 12.84
N PHE A 21 3.73 -3.70 11.57
CA PHE A 21 4.17 -2.57 10.77
C PHE A 21 3.07 -1.52 10.62
N THR A 22 1.85 -1.94 10.29
CA THR A 22 0.71 -1.04 10.07
C THR A 22 0.11 -0.47 11.35
N SER A 23 0.30 -1.13 12.50
CA SER A 23 -0.22 -0.69 13.79
C SER A 23 0.77 0.09 14.65
N SER A 24 2.06 -0.21 14.53
CA SER A 24 3.08 0.25 15.47
C SER A 24 4.34 0.82 14.79
N GLY A 25 4.48 0.67 13.48
CA GLY A 25 5.61 1.17 12.71
C GLY A 25 6.78 0.19 12.60
N VAL A 26 7.73 0.53 11.71
CA VAL A 26 8.85 -0.33 11.31
C VAL A 26 9.77 -0.71 12.48
N GLU A 27 9.95 0.17 13.46
CA GLU A 27 10.83 -0.05 14.61
C GLU A 27 10.35 -1.20 15.51
N HIS A 28 9.06 -1.54 15.44
CA HIS A 28 8.45 -2.63 16.22
C HIS A 28 8.46 -3.97 15.48
N VAL A 29 8.76 -4.00 14.19
CA VAL A 29 8.92 -5.24 13.40
C VAL A 29 10.25 -5.90 13.80
N LYS A 30 10.24 -6.72 14.84
CA LYS A 30 11.42 -7.40 15.41
C LYS A 30 11.19 -8.91 15.45
N VAL A 31 12.21 -9.70 15.09
CA VAL A 31 12.11 -11.17 14.97
C VAL A 31 11.65 -11.82 16.27
N GLN A 32 12.18 -11.41 17.42
CA GLN A 32 11.85 -12.03 18.71
C GLN A 32 10.38 -11.82 19.12
N PRO A 33 9.83 -10.58 19.09
CA PRO A 33 8.41 -10.36 19.35
C PRO A 33 7.49 -11.09 18.37
N LEU A 34 7.83 -11.12 17.08
CA LEU A 34 7.04 -11.84 16.07
C LEU A 34 7.04 -13.35 16.34
N ALA A 35 8.19 -13.94 16.70
CA ALA A 35 8.28 -15.34 17.08
C ALA A 35 7.39 -15.67 18.28
N ALA A 36 7.40 -14.80 19.31
CA ALA A 36 6.55 -14.94 20.47
C ALA A 36 5.06 -14.87 20.12
N GLN A 37 4.67 -13.91 19.27
CA GLN A 37 3.30 -13.75 18.77
C GLN A 37 2.81 -15.00 18.00
N LEU A 38 3.69 -15.61 17.21
CA LEU A 38 3.40 -16.82 16.43
C LEU A 38 3.51 -18.11 17.24
N GLY A 39 3.95 -18.06 18.51
CA GLY A 39 4.12 -19.24 19.35
C GLY A 39 5.24 -20.17 18.88
N VAL A 40 6.26 -19.66 18.20
CA VAL A 40 7.37 -20.44 17.63
C VAL A 40 8.73 -19.97 18.11
N GLY A 41 9.75 -20.83 17.96
CA GLY A 41 11.13 -20.46 18.25
C GLY A 41 11.70 -19.49 17.19
N ARG A 42 12.53 -18.52 17.62
CA ARG A 42 13.21 -17.57 16.72
C ARG A 42 13.96 -18.25 15.57
N ALA A 43 14.49 -19.46 15.78
CA ALA A 43 15.23 -20.21 14.76
C ALA A 43 14.37 -20.49 13.51
N SER A 44 13.04 -20.65 13.66
CA SER A 44 12.15 -20.90 12.53
C SER A 44 12.03 -19.72 11.55
N PHE A 45 12.33 -18.49 11.97
CA PHE A 45 12.41 -17.32 11.12
C PHE A 45 13.45 -17.50 10.01
N TYR A 46 14.63 -18.00 10.38
CA TYR A 46 15.77 -18.15 9.47
C TYR A 46 15.61 -19.28 8.43
N TRP A 47 14.52 -20.03 8.50
CA TRP A 47 14.15 -20.94 7.41
C TRP A 47 13.52 -20.23 6.22
N TYR A 48 13.01 -19.00 6.41
CA TYR A 48 12.26 -18.23 5.43
C TYR A 48 12.93 -16.91 5.03
N PHE A 49 13.65 -16.29 5.96
CA PHE A 49 14.30 -15.00 5.77
C PHE A 49 15.73 -15.05 6.28
N THR A 50 16.66 -14.47 5.53
CA THR A 50 18.07 -14.40 5.92
C THR A 50 18.26 -13.54 7.17
N ASP A 51 17.53 -12.44 7.25
CA ASP A 51 17.58 -11.47 8.33
C ASP A 51 16.29 -10.61 8.37
N ARG A 52 16.26 -9.66 9.31
CA ARG A 52 15.15 -8.69 9.41
C ARG A 52 15.02 -7.82 8.16
N ALA A 53 16.12 -7.44 7.52
CA ALA A 53 16.09 -6.61 6.32
C ALA A 53 15.34 -7.30 5.19
N ALA A 54 15.60 -8.59 4.95
CA ALA A 54 14.87 -9.39 3.96
C ALA A 54 13.35 -9.44 4.23
N LEU A 55 12.92 -9.47 5.50
CA LEU A 55 11.50 -9.36 5.85
C LEU A 55 10.95 -7.97 5.54
N LEU A 56 11.70 -6.91 5.85
CA LEU A 56 11.29 -5.54 5.57
C LEU A 56 11.21 -5.24 4.06
N ASP A 57 12.13 -5.80 3.27
CA ASP A 57 12.09 -5.71 1.80
C ASP A 57 10.82 -6.35 1.25
N GLU A 58 10.38 -7.45 1.85
CA GLU A 58 9.13 -8.10 1.45
C GLU A 58 7.89 -7.27 1.81
N LEU A 59 7.89 -6.54 2.93
CA LEU A 59 6.81 -5.59 3.24
C LEU A 59 6.71 -4.50 2.15
N GLN A 60 7.85 -3.99 1.66
CA GLN A 60 7.87 -3.03 0.55
C GLN A 60 7.32 -3.64 -0.74
N GLN A 61 7.67 -4.91 -1.04
CA GLN A 61 7.16 -5.61 -2.21
C GLN A 61 5.65 -5.84 -2.12
N VAL A 62 5.11 -6.21 -0.96
CA VAL A 62 3.66 -6.31 -0.73
C VAL A 62 2.97 -4.99 -0.99
N TRP A 63 3.50 -3.89 -0.42
CA TRP A 63 2.95 -2.56 -0.66
C TRP A 63 2.98 -2.16 -2.14
N ALA A 64 4.09 -2.41 -2.83
CA ALA A 64 4.20 -2.11 -4.27
C ALA A 64 3.24 -2.98 -5.10
N GLY A 65 3.12 -4.26 -4.78
CA GLY A 65 2.25 -5.22 -5.47
C GLY A 65 0.76 -4.97 -5.23
N THR A 66 0.39 -4.49 -4.05
CA THR A 66 -1.01 -4.21 -3.71
C THR A 66 -1.36 -2.76 -4.04
N ASN A 67 -0.79 -1.81 -3.32
CA ASN A 67 -1.21 -0.41 -3.38
C ASN A 67 -0.84 0.30 -4.69
N THR A 68 0.33 0.03 -5.26
CA THR A 68 0.73 0.68 -6.50
C THR A 68 0.17 -0.05 -7.73
N ALA A 69 0.30 -1.37 -7.79
CA ALA A 69 -0.16 -2.13 -8.94
C ALA A 69 -1.66 -1.97 -9.19
N SER A 70 -2.48 -1.95 -8.13
CA SER A 70 -3.93 -1.76 -8.25
C SER A 70 -4.31 -0.40 -8.84
N ILE A 71 -3.61 0.67 -8.46
CA ILE A 71 -3.83 2.01 -9.05
C ILE A 71 -3.45 2.02 -10.54
N LEU A 72 -2.29 1.43 -10.88
CA LEU A 72 -1.84 1.35 -12.27
C LEU A 72 -2.82 0.56 -13.13
N ASP A 73 -3.25 -0.62 -12.66
CA ASP A 73 -4.24 -1.44 -13.34
C ASP A 73 -5.56 -0.69 -13.52
N ARG A 74 -6.09 -0.09 -12.43
CA ARG A 74 -7.36 0.62 -12.48
C ARG A 74 -7.32 1.83 -13.41
N SER A 75 -6.24 2.62 -13.36
CA SER A 75 -6.07 3.77 -14.25
C SER A 75 -5.92 3.38 -15.72
N ALA A 76 -5.45 2.18 -16.02
CA ALA A 76 -5.30 1.66 -17.38
C ALA A 76 -6.61 1.15 -17.99
N ARG A 77 -7.63 0.84 -17.18
CA ARG A 77 -8.90 0.28 -17.68
C ARG A 77 -9.65 1.26 -18.60
N PRO A 78 -10.28 0.76 -19.66
CA PRO A 78 -11.19 1.57 -20.48
C PRO A 78 -12.37 2.08 -19.65
N ALA A 79 -12.81 3.30 -19.94
CA ALA A 79 -14.03 3.87 -19.38
C ALA A 79 -14.65 4.82 -20.43
N ASP A 80 -15.96 4.87 -20.51
CA ASP A 80 -16.66 5.70 -21.51
C ASP A 80 -16.50 7.19 -21.26
N THR A 81 -16.35 7.56 -19.98
CA THR A 81 -16.17 8.97 -19.57
C THR A 81 -15.05 9.09 -18.56
N ILE A 82 -14.45 10.29 -18.48
CA ILE A 82 -13.46 10.60 -17.45
C ILE A 82 -14.04 10.47 -16.03
N THR A 83 -15.31 10.80 -15.85
CA THR A 83 -16.00 10.64 -14.57
C THR A 83 -16.01 9.17 -14.15
N ALA A 84 -16.39 8.26 -15.05
CA ALA A 84 -16.37 6.82 -14.77
C ALA A 84 -14.96 6.31 -14.46
N ALA A 85 -13.94 6.79 -15.18
CA ALA A 85 -12.55 6.45 -14.91
C ALA A 85 -12.10 6.89 -13.52
N VAL A 86 -12.42 8.13 -13.12
CA VAL A 86 -12.08 8.68 -11.79
C VAL A 86 -12.85 7.96 -10.69
N LEU A 87 -14.16 7.72 -10.86
CA LEU A 87 -14.95 6.93 -9.89
C LEU A 87 -14.36 5.54 -9.68
N GLY A 88 -13.88 4.91 -10.75
CA GLY A 88 -13.20 3.63 -10.65
C GLY A 88 -11.91 3.66 -9.81
N LEU A 89 -11.18 4.78 -9.79
CA LEU A 89 -10.05 4.95 -8.87
C LEU A 89 -10.53 5.05 -7.41
N PHE A 90 -11.62 5.77 -7.15
CA PHE A 90 -12.19 5.86 -5.80
C PHE A 90 -12.68 4.50 -5.30
N GLU A 91 -13.29 3.68 -6.17
CA GLU A 91 -13.63 2.29 -5.82
C GLU A 91 -12.38 1.48 -5.46
N CYS A 92 -11.30 1.58 -6.26
CA CYS A 92 -10.03 0.92 -5.97
C CYS A 92 -9.47 1.33 -4.59
N TRP A 93 -9.44 2.62 -4.30
CA TRP A 93 -8.96 3.14 -3.01
C TRP A 93 -9.85 2.78 -1.82
N SER A 94 -11.09 2.40 -2.05
CA SER A 94 -12.06 2.03 -1.01
C SER A 94 -12.17 0.53 -0.80
N ASP A 95 -11.58 -0.27 -1.67
CA ASP A 95 -11.55 -1.73 -1.56
C ASP A 95 -10.27 -2.17 -0.82
N PRO A 96 -10.39 -2.71 0.42
CA PRO A 96 -9.22 -3.13 1.20
C PRO A 96 -8.40 -4.25 0.54
N SER A 97 -8.97 -4.98 -0.43
CA SER A 97 -8.26 -6.02 -1.19
C SER A 97 -7.37 -5.45 -2.29
N LEU A 98 -7.63 -4.21 -2.72
CA LEU A 98 -6.92 -3.52 -3.78
C LEU A 98 -5.95 -2.46 -3.24
N PHE A 99 -6.34 -1.78 -2.16
CA PHE A 99 -5.54 -0.72 -1.56
C PHE A 99 -5.67 -0.72 -0.04
N ASP A 100 -4.55 -0.87 0.66
CA ASP A 100 -4.50 -0.75 2.12
C ASP A 100 -3.96 0.63 2.54
N PRO A 101 -4.83 1.54 3.02
CA PRO A 101 -4.41 2.88 3.44
C PRO A 101 -3.51 2.87 4.68
N LYS A 102 -3.62 1.87 5.56
CA LYS A 102 -2.73 1.75 6.72
C LYS A 102 -1.32 1.38 6.29
N LEU A 103 -1.20 0.47 5.33
CA LEU A 103 0.07 0.07 4.76
C LEU A 103 0.72 1.24 3.99
N ASP A 104 -0.04 2.03 3.22
CA ASP A 104 0.47 3.22 2.54
C ASP A 104 0.97 4.28 3.53
N THR A 105 0.23 4.50 4.62
CA THR A 105 0.63 5.42 5.68
C THR A 105 1.91 4.94 6.38
N ALA A 106 1.98 3.67 6.78
CA ALA A 106 3.16 3.11 7.43
C ALA A 106 4.42 3.20 6.56
N MET A 107 4.28 2.96 5.24
CA MET A 107 5.38 3.14 4.29
C MET A 107 5.85 4.60 4.20
N ARG A 108 4.93 5.56 4.18
CA ARG A 108 5.25 6.99 4.16
C ARG A 108 5.90 7.45 5.46
N ASP A 109 5.47 6.93 6.59
CA ASP A 109 6.07 7.24 7.89
C ASP A 109 7.49 6.65 7.99
N TRP A 110 7.71 5.44 7.51
CA TRP A 110 9.06 4.86 7.43
C TRP A 110 9.98 5.68 6.50
N ALA A 111 9.47 6.13 5.35
CA ALA A 111 10.19 6.97 4.40
C ALA A 111 10.70 8.30 5.00
N ARG A 112 10.12 8.79 6.10
CA ARG A 112 10.57 10.02 6.78
C ARG A 112 11.93 9.84 7.48
N THR A 113 12.27 8.62 7.84
CA THR A 113 13.47 8.28 8.62
C THR A 113 14.49 7.43 7.86
N ASP A 114 14.11 6.94 6.68
CA ASP A 114 14.95 6.08 5.83
C ASP A 114 14.97 6.60 4.38
N SER A 115 16.12 7.06 3.94
CA SER A 115 16.29 7.65 2.60
C SER A 115 16.14 6.65 1.45
N GLN A 116 16.42 5.36 1.67
CA GLN A 116 16.24 4.32 0.66
C GLN A 116 14.74 4.07 0.47
N VAL A 117 13.99 3.96 1.57
CA VAL A 117 12.54 3.82 1.52
C VAL A 117 11.87 5.07 0.95
N ALA A 118 12.40 6.27 1.25
CA ALA A 118 11.93 7.51 0.65
C ALA A 118 12.05 7.49 -0.88
N ALA A 119 13.16 6.98 -1.42
CA ALA A 119 13.32 6.81 -2.86
C ALA A 119 12.31 5.82 -3.46
N VAL A 120 12.03 4.72 -2.77
CA VAL A 120 11.01 3.73 -3.18
C VAL A 120 9.61 4.36 -3.22
N VAL A 121 9.24 5.11 -2.18
CA VAL A 121 7.93 5.78 -2.11
C VAL A 121 7.82 6.85 -3.20
N THR A 122 8.87 7.67 -3.40
CA THR A 122 8.90 8.69 -4.46
C THR A 122 8.72 8.06 -5.85
N ALA A 123 9.45 7.02 -6.16
CA ALA A 123 9.32 6.33 -7.45
C ALA A 123 7.92 5.72 -7.66
N ALA A 124 7.30 5.21 -6.60
CA ALA A 124 5.92 4.71 -6.67
C ALA A 124 4.91 5.84 -6.92
N ASP A 125 5.08 6.99 -6.24
CA ASP A 125 4.23 8.16 -6.42
C ASP A 125 4.34 8.74 -7.86
N GLU A 126 5.55 8.79 -8.42
CA GLU A 126 5.79 9.19 -9.81
C GLU A 126 5.07 8.27 -10.79
N ARG A 127 5.19 6.95 -10.63
CA ARG A 127 4.50 5.97 -11.48
C ARG A 127 2.98 6.07 -11.38
N ARG A 128 2.43 6.29 -10.18
CA ARG A 128 0.99 6.51 -9.96
C ARG A 128 0.51 7.78 -10.68
N LEU A 129 1.24 8.88 -10.51
CA LEU A 129 0.93 10.16 -11.18
C LEU A 129 1.01 10.06 -12.71
N GLU A 130 2.02 9.36 -13.23
CA GLU A 130 2.14 9.10 -14.66
C GLU A 130 0.94 8.31 -15.18
N ALA A 131 0.56 7.23 -14.52
CA ALA A 131 -0.58 6.41 -14.90
C ALA A 131 -1.90 7.20 -14.90
N LEU A 132 -2.14 8.05 -13.88
CA LEU A 132 -3.30 8.94 -13.85
C LEU A 132 -3.24 9.99 -14.96
N THR A 133 -2.06 10.55 -15.23
CA THR A 133 -1.87 11.52 -16.33
C THR A 133 -2.22 10.88 -17.67
N HIS A 134 -1.75 9.67 -17.93
CA HIS A 134 -2.12 8.89 -19.12
C HIS A 134 -3.62 8.60 -19.18
N MET A 135 -4.28 8.33 -18.07
CA MET A 135 -5.74 8.16 -18.01
C MET A 135 -6.45 9.43 -18.51
N PHE A 136 -6.08 10.61 -18.00
CA PHE A 136 -6.65 11.89 -18.46
C PHE A 136 -6.35 12.16 -19.94
N HIS A 137 -5.14 11.84 -20.41
CA HIS A 137 -4.78 11.96 -21.84
C HIS A 137 -5.66 11.11 -22.74
N ARG A 138 -5.96 9.87 -22.37
CA ARG A 138 -6.89 9.02 -23.15
C ARG A 138 -8.28 9.63 -23.28
N HIS A 139 -8.68 10.44 -22.30
CA HIS A 139 -9.94 11.22 -22.32
C HIS A 139 -9.79 12.60 -22.96
N ARG A 140 -8.75 12.81 -23.80
CA ARG A 140 -8.53 14.00 -24.64
C ARG A 140 -8.20 15.30 -23.90
N PHE A 141 -7.78 15.24 -22.64
CA PHE A 141 -7.22 16.41 -21.96
C PHE A 141 -5.83 16.74 -22.52
N ALA A 142 -5.53 18.04 -22.68
CA ALA A 142 -4.21 18.51 -23.09
C ALA A 142 -3.14 18.12 -22.04
N ALA A 143 -1.88 18.00 -22.45
CA ALA A 143 -0.79 17.48 -21.61
C ALA A 143 -0.69 18.17 -20.23
N GLY A 144 -0.64 19.49 -20.22
CA GLY A 144 -0.55 20.26 -18.96
C GLY A 144 -1.79 20.10 -18.08
N GLU A 145 -2.97 20.10 -18.69
CA GLU A 145 -4.24 19.90 -17.99
C GLU A 145 -4.36 18.48 -17.40
N ALA A 146 -3.99 17.45 -18.16
CA ALA A 146 -3.99 16.08 -17.71
C ALA A 146 -3.08 15.90 -16.47
N GLN A 147 -1.89 16.51 -16.50
CA GLN A 147 -0.95 16.45 -15.39
C GLN A 147 -1.48 17.15 -14.13
N VAL A 148 -2.10 18.34 -14.27
CA VAL A 148 -2.70 19.06 -13.14
C VAL A 148 -3.85 18.25 -12.54
N ARG A 149 -4.74 17.71 -13.35
CA ARG A 149 -5.88 16.91 -12.90
C ARG A 149 -5.44 15.63 -12.21
N ALA A 150 -4.42 14.93 -12.73
CA ALA A 150 -3.83 13.77 -12.09
C ALA A 150 -3.31 14.09 -10.68
N ARG A 151 -2.59 15.20 -10.53
CA ARG A 151 -2.10 15.69 -9.23
C ARG A 151 -3.24 16.02 -8.27
N ILE A 152 -4.30 16.68 -8.73
CA ILE A 152 -5.45 17.02 -7.89
C ILE A 152 -6.09 15.74 -7.34
N VAL A 153 -6.36 14.75 -8.20
CA VAL A 153 -6.99 13.50 -7.81
C VAL A 153 -6.08 12.72 -6.84
N TYR A 154 -4.80 12.61 -7.17
CA TYR A 154 -3.85 11.84 -6.38
C TYR A 154 -3.56 12.47 -5.02
N TYR A 155 -3.25 13.77 -4.98
CA TYR A 155 -2.92 14.47 -3.73
C TYR A 155 -4.15 14.63 -2.82
N ASN A 156 -5.35 14.78 -3.39
CA ASN A 156 -6.59 14.73 -2.62
C ASN A 156 -6.71 13.39 -1.89
N GLN A 157 -6.44 12.27 -2.58
CA GLN A 157 -6.50 10.94 -1.97
C GLN A 157 -5.45 10.76 -0.86
N VAL A 158 -4.21 11.16 -1.11
CA VAL A 158 -3.13 11.09 -0.10
C VAL A 158 -3.49 11.96 1.12
N GLY A 159 -3.97 13.18 0.89
CA GLY A 159 -4.42 14.09 1.95
C GLY A 159 -5.61 13.54 2.74
N TYR A 160 -6.56 12.90 2.07
CA TYR A 160 -7.72 12.25 2.69
C TYR A 160 -7.29 11.22 3.75
N TYR A 161 -6.31 10.37 3.42
CA TYR A 161 -5.79 9.38 4.36
C TYR A 161 -4.91 10.02 5.45
N ALA A 162 -4.07 10.98 5.08
CA ALA A 162 -3.22 11.68 6.04
C ALA A 162 -4.01 12.46 7.10
N LEU A 163 -5.19 12.98 6.74
CA LEU A 163 -6.12 13.65 7.65
C LEU A 163 -6.95 12.67 8.49
N GLY A 164 -6.88 11.37 8.21
CA GLY A 164 -7.64 10.35 8.93
C GLY A 164 -9.16 10.49 8.79
N ILE A 165 -9.62 11.05 7.67
CA ILE A 165 -11.06 11.26 7.41
C ILE A 165 -11.75 9.91 7.34
N ARG A 166 -12.84 9.77 8.11
CA ARG A 166 -13.67 8.55 8.17
C ARG A 166 -15.08 8.90 7.74
N GLU A 167 -15.43 8.52 6.53
CA GLU A 167 -16.77 8.67 5.97
C GLU A 167 -17.12 7.47 5.12
N THR A 168 -18.43 7.29 4.83
CA THR A 168 -18.89 6.23 3.94
C THR A 168 -18.57 6.58 2.48
N MET A 169 -18.52 5.59 1.60
CA MET A 169 -18.41 5.82 0.17
C MET A 169 -19.54 6.69 -0.37
N GLN A 170 -20.75 6.50 0.13
CA GLN A 170 -21.91 7.31 -0.22
C GLN A 170 -21.69 8.78 0.13
N THR A 171 -21.22 9.09 1.34
CA THR A 171 -20.90 10.46 1.76
C THR A 171 -19.79 11.04 0.90
N ARG A 172 -18.75 10.25 0.63
CA ARG A 172 -17.56 10.67 -0.11
C ARG A 172 -17.85 10.98 -1.58
N LEU A 173 -18.75 10.24 -2.20
CA LEU A 173 -19.10 10.40 -3.63
C LEU A 173 -20.34 11.28 -3.83
N GLY A 174 -21.03 11.65 -2.74
CA GLY A 174 -22.16 12.59 -2.80
C GLY A 174 -23.47 11.99 -3.32
N PHE A 175 -23.64 10.65 -3.23
CA PHE A 175 -24.91 9.97 -3.58
C PHE A 175 -25.21 8.78 -2.70
#